data_c4975f535297f1a1235216fbcde705f6
#
_entry.id   c4975f535297f1a1235216fbcde705f6
#
_cell.length_a   1.000
_cell.length_b   1.000
_cell.length_c   1.000
_cell.angle_alpha   90.00
_cell.angle_beta   90.00
_cell.angle_gamma   90.00
#
_symmetry.space_group_name_H-M   'P 1'
#
loop_
_entity.id
_entity.type
_entity.pdbx_description
1 polymer ?
#
loop_
_entity_poly.entity_id
_entity_poly.type
_entity_poly.pdbx_seq_one_letter_code
_entity_poly.pdbx_strand_id
1 'polypeptide(L)'
;MGEPVRRGGGELHTEVADRAVPVVLDAVERLPDEGTLVVVSHGGTIRMAIGRMLDLPAHSWEALGGLSNCCWSVLGRGYRGWRLEEHNAGTLPEPVIGDDT
;
A
#
# COMPACT_ATOMS: atom_id res chain seq x y z
N MET A 1 -17.95 1.66 -15.10
CA MET A 1 -17.36 2.91 -15.11
C MET A 1 -16.38 3.00 -16.25
N GLY A 2 -16.18 4.08 -16.69
CA GLY A 2 -15.34 4.21 -17.82
C GLY A 2 -13.90 3.97 -17.46
N GLU A 3 -13.05 4.57 -18.21
CA GLU A 3 -11.66 4.40 -17.98
C GLU A 3 -11.22 5.12 -16.75
N PRO A 4 -10.18 4.63 -16.11
CA PRO A 4 -9.62 5.34 -14.99
C PRO A 4 -9.16 6.73 -15.40
N VAL A 5 -9.27 7.64 -14.49
CA VAL A 5 -8.90 9.01 -14.75
C VAL A 5 -7.47 9.27 -14.30
N ARG A 6 -6.69 9.91 -15.14
CA ARG A 6 -5.34 10.28 -14.77
C ARG A 6 -5.38 11.59 -14.00
N ARG A 7 -4.68 11.62 -12.91
CA ARG A 7 -4.63 12.79 -12.09
C ARG A 7 -3.54 13.71 -12.57
N GLY A 8 -3.90 14.91 -12.97
CA GLY A 8 -2.91 15.89 -13.33
C GLY A 8 -1.92 15.39 -14.35
N GLY A 9 -2.37 14.60 -15.29
CA GLY A 9 -1.47 14.02 -16.25
C GLY A 9 -0.68 12.86 -15.72
N GLY A 10 -0.99 12.41 -14.52
CA GLY A 10 -0.24 11.35 -13.89
C GLY A 10 -0.59 9.97 -14.34
N GLU A 11 -0.11 9.01 -13.60
CA GLU A 11 -0.25 7.62 -13.96
C GLU A 11 -1.57 7.05 -13.51
N LEU A 12 -2.01 6.03 -14.20
CA LEU A 12 -3.14 5.24 -13.73
C LEU A 12 -2.70 4.45 -12.50
N HIS A 13 -3.69 4.03 -11.71
CA HIS A 13 -3.40 3.27 -10.49
C HIS A 13 -2.58 2.02 -10.77
N THR A 14 -2.94 1.31 -11.84
CA THR A 14 -2.20 0.10 -12.16
C THR A 14 -0.78 0.41 -12.63
N GLU A 15 -0.58 1.54 -13.29
CA GLU A 15 0.75 1.92 -13.70
C GLU A 15 1.64 2.21 -12.51
N VAL A 16 1.07 2.84 -11.49
CA VAL A 16 1.83 3.11 -10.28
C VAL A 16 2.27 1.80 -9.65
N ALA A 17 1.36 0.85 -9.53
CA ALA A 17 1.70 -0.44 -8.96
C ALA A 17 2.71 -1.19 -9.83
N ASP A 18 2.56 -1.13 -11.14
CA ASP A 18 3.47 -1.81 -12.05
C ASP A 18 4.90 -1.31 -11.88
N ARG A 19 5.05 -0.04 -11.52
CA ARG A 19 6.38 0.52 -11.33
C ARG A 19 6.91 0.28 -9.93
N ALA A 20 6.06 0.40 -8.93
CA ALA A 20 6.50 0.37 -7.54
C ALA A 20 6.73 -1.06 -7.02
N VAL A 21 5.83 -1.97 -7.33
CA VAL A 21 5.88 -3.29 -6.72
C VAL A 21 7.14 -4.08 -7.09
N PRO A 22 7.60 -4.08 -8.35
CA PRO A 22 8.83 -4.82 -8.65
C PRO A 22 10.02 -4.32 -7.85
N VAL A 23 10.09 -3.03 -7.58
CA VAL A 23 11.19 -2.47 -6.81
C VAL A 23 11.13 -2.99 -5.38
N VAL A 24 9.93 -3.00 -4.80
CA VAL A 24 9.75 -3.50 -3.44
C VAL A 24 10.09 -4.98 -3.36
N LEU A 25 9.60 -5.77 -4.30
CA LEU A 25 9.85 -7.20 -4.27
C LEU A 25 11.32 -7.51 -4.47
N ASP A 26 12.00 -6.75 -5.30
CA ASP A 26 13.43 -6.95 -5.48
C ASP A 26 14.17 -6.68 -4.19
N ALA A 27 13.77 -5.64 -3.48
CA ALA A 27 14.41 -5.33 -2.20
C ALA A 27 14.12 -6.41 -1.17
N VAL A 28 12.90 -6.96 -1.18
CA VAL A 28 12.55 -8.03 -0.26
C VAL A 28 13.42 -9.25 -0.49
N GLU A 29 13.72 -9.57 -1.75
CA GLU A 29 14.53 -10.74 -2.04
C GLU A 29 15.95 -10.62 -1.51
N ARG A 30 16.38 -9.41 -1.22
CA ARG A 30 17.72 -9.20 -0.68
C ARG A 30 17.78 -9.22 0.82
N LEU A 31 16.62 -9.37 1.47
CA LEU A 31 16.60 -9.41 2.92
C LEU A 31 17.00 -10.80 3.41
N PRO A 32 17.65 -10.85 4.58
CA PRO A 32 17.83 -12.16 5.22
C PRO A 32 16.48 -12.68 5.68
N ASP A 33 16.46 -13.94 6.02
CA ASP A 33 15.24 -14.53 6.58
C ASP A 33 14.83 -13.73 7.80
N GLU A 34 13.54 -13.49 7.91
CA GLU A 34 12.99 -12.73 9.03
C GLU A 34 13.42 -11.28 9.05
N GLY A 35 13.91 -10.80 7.93
CA GLY A 35 14.27 -9.39 7.84
C GLY A 35 13.05 -8.50 7.68
N THR A 36 13.26 -7.21 7.87
CA THR A 36 12.21 -6.21 7.71
C THR A 36 12.68 -5.15 6.74
N LEU A 37 11.82 -4.83 5.79
CA LEU A 37 12.07 -3.76 4.85
C LEU A 37 11.14 -2.61 5.17
N VAL A 38 11.69 -1.42 5.26
CA VAL A 38 10.88 -0.22 5.44
C VAL A 38 10.86 0.55 4.15
N VAL A 39 9.67 0.83 3.66
CA VAL A 39 9.48 1.56 2.42
C VAL A 39 8.83 2.89 2.77
N VAL A 40 9.44 3.96 2.30
CA VAL A 40 8.89 5.30 2.53
C VAL A 40 8.43 5.84 1.19
N SER A 41 7.18 6.23 1.12
CA SER A 41 6.60 6.71 -0.11
C SER A 41 5.36 7.53 0.22
N HIS A 42 4.56 7.79 -0.78
CA HIS A 42 3.33 8.55 -0.60
C HIS A 42 2.16 7.61 -0.39
N GLY A 43 1.16 8.09 0.34
CA GLY A 43 0.03 7.24 0.71
C GLY A 43 -0.66 6.60 -0.47
N GLY A 44 -0.84 7.35 -1.56
CA GLY A 44 -1.49 6.78 -2.73
C GLY A 44 -0.67 5.66 -3.35
N THR A 45 0.63 5.89 -3.50
CA THR A 45 1.50 4.86 -4.07
C THR A 45 1.53 3.63 -3.20
N ILE A 46 1.62 3.83 -1.88
CA ILE A 46 1.64 2.71 -0.95
C ILE A 46 0.36 1.90 -1.07
N ARG A 47 -0.78 2.56 -1.14
CA ARG A 47 -2.06 1.85 -1.27
C ARG A 47 -2.11 1.00 -2.54
N MET A 48 -1.64 1.57 -3.65
CA MET A 48 -1.64 0.81 -4.90
C MET A 48 -0.72 -0.39 -4.82
N ALA A 49 0.43 -0.21 -4.18
CA ALA A 49 1.37 -1.31 -4.03
C ALA A 49 0.78 -2.41 -3.14
N ILE A 50 0.14 -2.02 -2.05
CA ILE A 50 -0.50 -3.01 -1.18
C ILE A 50 -1.57 -3.78 -1.93
N GLY A 51 -2.41 -3.08 -2.68
CA GLY A 51 -3.45 -3.74 -3.44
C GLY A 51 -2.89 -4.77 -4.40
N ARG A 52 -1.83 -4.42 -5.11
CA ARG A 52 -1.20 -5.34 -6.04
C ARG A 52 -0.55 -6.51 -5.32
N MET A 53 0.14 -6.25 -4.21
CA MET A 53 0.83 -7.31 -3.49
C MET A 53 -0.15 -8.28 -2.85
N LEU A 54 -1.32 -7.79 -2.45
CA LEU A 54 -2.35 -8.67 -1.91
C LEU A 54 -3.16 -9.35 -3.00
N ASP A 55 -2.83 -9.04 -4.25
CA ASP A 55 -3.50 -9.67 -5.39
C ASP A 55 -4.98 -9.33 -5.45
N LEU A 56 -5.32 -8.12 -5.04
CA LEU A 56 -6.70 -7.66 -5.13
C LEU A 56 -6.97 -7.11 -6.52
N PRO A 57 -8.21 -7.23 -6.99
CA PRO A 57 -8.56 -6.60 -8.25
C PRO A 57 -8.38 -5.08 -8.13
N ALA A 58 -7.91 -4.48 -9.20
CA ALA A 58 -7.59 -3.04 -9.15
C ALA A 58 -8.78 -2.19 -8.74
N HIS A 59 -9.97 -2.58 -9.14
CA HIS A 59 -11.16 -1.78 -8.81
C HIS A 59 -11.49 -1.82 -7.33
N SER A 60 -10.84 -2.70 -6.57
CA SER A 60 -11.07 -2.79 -5.14
C SER A 60 -10.03 -2.06 -4.32
N TRP A 61 -9.00 -1.51 -4.95
CA TRP A 61 -7.89 -0.94 -4.20
C TRP A 61 -8.30 0.25 -3.34
N GLU A 62 -9.30 0.98 -3.77
CA GLU A 62 -9.73 2.13 -2.98
C GLU A 62 -10.40 1.72 -1.68
N ALA A 63 -10.84 0.48 -1.58
CA ALA A 63 -11.41 0.00 -0.35
C ALA A 63 -10.39 -0.07 0.78
N LEU A 64 -9.10 -0.06 0.43
CA LEU A 64 -8.07 -0.07 1.46
C LEU A 64 -7.97 1.24 2.21
N GLY A 65 -8.46 2.31 1.61
CA GLY A 65 -8.29 3.61 2.23
C GLY A 65 -6.86 4.09 2.12
N GLY A 66 -6.66 5.36 2.31
CA GLY A 66 -5.34 5.95 2.22
C GLY A 66 -4.64 5.94 3.55
N LEU A 67 -3.35 6.18 3.50
CA LEU A 67 -2.55 6.31 4.71
C LEU A 67 -2.54 7.75 5.16
N SER A 68 -2.75 7.96 6.44
CA SER A 68 -2.63 9.27 7.03
C SER A 68 -1.15 9.60 7.24
N ASN A 69 -0.87 10.87 7.45
CA ASN A 69 0.49 11.27 7.72
C ASN A 69 1.01 10.58 8.97
N CYS A 70 2.25 10.18 8.92
CA CYS A 70 2.92 9.54 10.05
C CYS A 70 2.30 8.20 10.43
N CYS A 71 1.63 7.57 9.49
CA CYS A 71 1.08 6.24 9.71
C CYS A 71 1.74 5.25 8.78
N TRP A 72 1.52 3.98 9.03
CA TRP A 72 2.18 2.95 8.26
C TRP A 72 1.26 1.74 8.08
N SER A 73 1.67 0.88 7.18
CA SER A 73 1.02 -0.42 7.00
C SER A 73 2.09 -1.49 7.07
N VAL A 74 1.69 -2.66 7.50
CA VAL A 74 2.61 -3.79 7.64
C VAL A 74 2.07 -4.96 6.84
N LEU A 75 2.91 -5.49 5.98
CA LEU A 75 2.58 -6.70 5.25
C LEU A 75 3.51 -7.81 5.71
N GLY A 76 2.95 -8.96 5.99
CA GLY A 76 3.73 -10.12 6.34
C GLY A 76 3.76 -11.08 5.17
N ARG A 77 4.91 -11.74 4.98
CA ARG A 77 5.04 -12.70 3.92
C ARG A 77 4.67 -14.06 4.48
N GLY A 78 3.57 -14.56 4.02
CA GLY A 78 3.08 -15.81 4.53
C GLY A 78 3.28 -16.95 3.57
N TYR A 79 2.81 -18.08 4.00
CA TYR A 79 2.92 -19.30 3.25
C TYR A 79 2.20 -19.20 1.91
N ARG A 80 1.09 -18.47 1.89
CA ARG A 80 0.27 -18.36 0.70
C ARG A 80 0.39 -17.01 0.01
N GLY A 81 1.37 -16.23 0.40
CA GLY A 81 1.56 -14.92 -0.19
C GLY A 81 1.56 -13.85 0.87
N TRP A 82 1.31 -12.63 0.45
CA TRP A 82 1.37 -11.49 1.35
C TRP A 82 0.08 -11.34 2.13
N ARG A 83 0.21 -10.87 3.35
CA ARG A 83 -0.93 -10.64 4.23
C ARG A 83 -0.81 -9.26 4.82
N LEU A 84 -1.91 -8.53 4.82
CA LEU A 84 -1.94 -7.20 5.43
C LEU A 84 -2.16 -7.38 6.93
N GLU A 85 -1.17 -7.01 7.72
CA GLU A 85 -1.25 -7.21 9.17
C GLU A 85 -1.69 -5.94 9.87
N GLU A 86 -1.28 -4.79 9.39
CA GLU A 86 -1.73 -3.52 9.91
C GLU A 86 -1.89 -2.56 8.76
N HIS A 87 -2.88 -1.69 8.86
CA HIS A 87 -3.08 -0.69 7.83
C HIS A 87 -3.40 0.63 8.49
N ASN A 88 -2.70 1.69 8.04
CA ASN A 88 -2.89 3.03 8.54
C ASN A 88 -2.69 3.09 10.05
N ALA A 89 -1.71 2.36 10.55
CA ALA A 89 -1.38 2.36 11.97
C ALA A 89 -0.57 3.59 12.31
N GLY A 90 -0.64 4.01 13.56
CA GLY A 90 0.10 5.18 13.97
C GLY A 90 0.42 5.12 15.44
N THR A 91 1.29 6.01 15.87
CA THR A 91 1.71 6.05 17.27
C THR A 91 0.86 6.97 18.12
N LEU A 92 0.08 7.82 17.49
CA LEU A 92 -0.75 8.74 18.24
C LEU A 92 -2.13 8.16 18.45
N PRO A 93 -2.77 8.54 19.54
CA PRO A 93 -4.13 8.06 19.73
C PRO A 93 -5.01 8.55 18.62
N GLU A 94 -6.02 7.77 18.36
CA GLU A 94 -6.99 8.16 17.38
C GLU A 94 -7.69 9.42 17.79
N PRO A 95 -7.98 10.30 16.87
CA PRO A 95 -8.81 11.45 17.21
C PRO A 95 -10.16 10.95 17.65
N VAL A 96 -10.64 11.55 18.68
CA VAL A 96 -11.89 11.15 19.18
C VAL A 96 -13.00 11.61 18.32
N ILE A 97 -12.86 12.70 17.69
CA ILE A 97 -13.89 13.21 16.98
C ILE A 97 -13.79 13.06 15.55
N GLY A 98 -14.68 12.62 15.09
CA GLY A 98 -14.90 12.54 13.88
C GLY A 98 -14.13 12.31 12.91
N ASP A 99 -13.46 11.83 13.06
CA ASP A 99 -12.73 11.73 12.21
C ASP A 99 -13.15 10.99 11.29
N ASP A 100 -13.60 10.79 10.83
CA ASP A 100 -13.89 10.25 9.96
C ASP A 100 -13.39 9.74 9.20
N THR A 101 -13.03 9.54 8.99
CA THR A 101 -12.39 9.08 8.30
C THR A 101 -12.64 8.45 7.53
#